data_20e188df9b7f68f86b0ade5fe4ad7398
#
_entry.id   20e188df9b7f68f86b0ade5fe4ad7398
#
_cell.length_a   1.000
_cell.length_b   1.000
_cell.length_c   1.000
_cell.angle_alpha   90.00
_cell.angle_beta   90.00
_cell.angle_gamma   90.00
#
_symmetry.space_group_name_H-M   'P 1'
#
loop_
_entity.id
_entity.type
_entity.pdbx_description
1 polymer ?
#
loop_
_entity_poly.entity_id
_entity_poly.type
_entity_poly.pdbx_seq_one_letter_code
_entity_poly.pdbx_strand_id
1 'polypeptide(L)'
;ISGTVMSVSMEVGQEVATGTTVMVVSDTTVIQLDANVDERNISYIKQGMSVDVTQNENQFMGTVTSVSLTSKAENGVATFPVVISVDNSDGTVLAGSYAQYSLVASQSNDCMVLPIQAVKSVETAEGTQTVVFVHADTRPDNAIDVEVPPEGVPETGYWAVPVTTGINDAQNVEIKDGVEVGTEVFQQVMYSNMY
;
A
#
# COMPACT_ATOMS: atom_id res chain seq x y z
N ILE A 1 -27.86 23.31 -19.73
CA ILE A 1 -27.01 22.43 -18.95
C ILE A 1 -27.59 21.02 -19.11
N SER A 2 -26.79 20.07 -19.54
CA SER A 2 -27.16 18.65 -19.61
C SER A 2 -26.57 17.97 -18.35
N GLY A 3 -27.28 16.99 -17.81
CA GLY A 3 -26.84 16.25 -16.63
C GLY A 3 -27.98 15.50 -15.95
N THR A 4 -27.65 14.85 -14.83
CA THR A 4 -28.60 14.12 -13.99
C THR A 4 -29.17 15.05 -12.92
N VAL A 5 -30.48 15.00 -12.73
CA VAL A 5 -31.16 15.75 -11.66
C VAL A 5 -30.85 15.08 -10.32
N MET A 6 -30.09 15.75 -9.48
CA MET A 6 -29.67 15.23 -8.16
C MET A 6 -30.72 15.49 -7.07
N SER A 7 -31.37 16.64 -7.13
CA SER A 7 -32.43 16.98 -6.20
C SER A 7 -33.40 17.99 -6.79
N VAL A 8 -34.67 17.92 -6.36
CA VAL A 8 -35.71 18.91 -6.63
C VAL A 8 -36.24 19.35 -5.28
N SER A 9 -36.20 20.67 -4.98
CA SER A 9 -36.58 21.24 -3.70
C SER A 9 -37.83 22.12 -3.82
N MET A 10 -38.70 21.85 -4.79
CA MET A 10 -39.91 22.61 -5.03
C MET A 10 -41.10 21.72 -5.49
N GLU A 11 -42.30 22.19 -5.24
CA GLU A 11 -43.49 21.53 -5.70
C GLU A 11 -44.19 22.37 -6.79
N VAL A 12 -45.03 21.70 -7.61
CA VAL A 12 -45.79 22.39 -8.67
C VAL A 12 -46.78 23.39 -8.09
N GLY A 13 -46.64 24.66 -8.50
CA GLY A 13 -47.48 25.77 -7.99
C GLY A 13 -46.92 26.52 -6.78
N GLN A 14 -45.76 26.12 -6.29
CA GLN A 14 -45.07 26.82 -5.19
C GLN A 14 -44.43 28.11 -5.70
N GLU A 15 -44.63 29.22 -4.97
CA GLU A 15 -43.90 30.49 -5.19
C GLU A 15 -42.49 30.37 -4.65
N VAL A 16 -41.51 30.77 -5.46
CA VAL A 16 -40.08 30.66 -5.13
C VAL A 16 -39.46 32.05 -5.07
N ALA A 17 -38.82 32.36 -3.96
CA ALA A 17 -38.09 33.62 -3.78
C ALA A 17 -36.83 33.65 -4.66
N THR A 18 -36.46 34.85 -5.12
CA THR A 18 -35.21 35.01 -5.89
C THR A 18 -34.01 34.57 -5.06
N GLY A 19 -33.15 33.75 -5.67
CA GLY A 19 -31.94 33.17 -5.04
C GLY A 19 -32.13 31.81 -4.34
N THR A 20 -33.35 31.26 -4.35
CA THR A 20 -33.62 29.92 -3.82
C THR A 20 -33.17 28.85 -4.82
N THR A 21 -32.43 27.87 -4.36
CA THR A 21 -32.08 26.69 -5.16
C THR A 21 -33.28 25.77 -5.27
N VAL A 22 -33.82 25.63 -6.45
CA VAL A 22 -35.02 24.83 -6.73
C VAL A 22 -34.71 23.42 -7.28
N MET A 23 -33.58 23.28 -7.92
CA MET A 23 -33.13 22.01 -8.51
C MET A 23 -31.61 22.01 -8.62
N VAL A 24 -30.99 20.86 -8.42
CA VAL A 24 -29.57 20.64 -8.66
C VAL A 24 -29.42 19.63 -9.80
N VAL A 25 -28.69 20.04 -10.83
CA VAL A 25 -28.34 19.19 -11.98
C VAL A 25 -26.83 19.08 -12.01
N SER A 26 -26.30 17.85 -12.02
CA SER A 26 -24.86 17.57 -12.07
C SER A 26 -24.54 16.67 -13.24
N ASP A 27 -23.36 16.87 -13.80
CA ASP A 27 -22.75 15.88 -14.68
C ASP A 27 -22.16 14.77 -13.79
N THR A 28 -22.66 13.55 -13.96
CA THR A 28 -22.26 12.37 -13.17
C THR A 28 -21.41 11.38 -13.97
N THR A 29 -20.95 11.76 -15.16
CA THR A 29 -20.09 10.90 -16.00
C THR A 29 -18.71 10.68 -15.40
N VAL A 30 -18.28 11.59 -14.53
CA VAL A 30 -17.04 11.48 -13.75
C VAL A 30 -17.36 11.78 -12.29
N ILE A 31 -17.04 10.85 -11.42
CA ILE A 31 -17.17 11.02 -9.96
C ILE A 31 -15.81 11.32 -9.35
N GLN A 32 -15.78 12.28 -8.43
CA GLN A 32 -14.60 12.58 -7.63
C GLN A 32 -14.76 11.96 -6.23
N LEU A 33 -13.73 11.24 -5.81
CA LEU A 33 -13.60 10.70 -4.46
C LEU A 33 -12.57 11.54 -3.72
N ASP A 34 -13.00 12.18 -2.63
CA ASP A 34 -12.13 12.87 -1.71
C ASP A 34 -11.59 11.88 -0.68
N ALA A 35 -10.29 11.61 -0.73
CA ALA A 35 -9.58 10.72 0.17
C ALA A 35 -8.66 11.52 1.11
N ASN A 36 -8.49 11.05 2.33
CA ASN A 36 -7.53 11.60 3.28
C ASN A 36 -6.43 10.56 3.52
N VAL A 37 -5.19 10.94 3.27
CA VAL A 37 -4.02 10.08 3.39
C VAL A 37 -3.13 10.58 4.51
N ASP A 38 -2.64 9.67 5.35
CA ASP A 38 -1.74 10.01 6.45
C ASP A 38 -0.33 10.43 5.97
N GLU A 39 0.40 11.13 6.84
CA GLU A 39 1.74 11.66 6.55
C GLU A 39 2.74 10.57 6.15
N ARG A 40 2.62 9.36 6.67
CA ARG A 40 3.55 8.26 6.37
C ARG A 40 3.39 7.73 4.95
N ASN A 41 2.17 7.81 4.42
CA ASN A 41 1.83 7.22 3.13
C ASN A 41 1.80 8.25 1.99
N ILE A 42 1.66 9.55 2.30
CA ILE A 42 1.51 10.58 1.26
C ILE A 42 2.73 10.69 0.34
N SER A 43 3.92 10.40 0.84
CA SER A 43 5.17 10.45 0.04
C SER A 43 5.19 9.46 -1.12
N TYR A 44 4.41 8.39 -1.04
CA TYR A 44 4.30 7.37 -2.08
C TYR A 44 3.22 7.70 -3.12
N ILE A 45 2.31 8.63 -2.83
CA ILE A 45 1.18 8.94 -3.71
C ILE A 45 1.55 10.07 -4.66
N LYS A 46 1.30 9.84 -5.94
CA LYS A 46 1.58 10.82 -7.01
C LYS A 46 0.37 10.97 -7.90
N GLN A 47 0.21 12.18 -8.46
CA GLN A 47 -0.78 12.42 -9.49
C GLN A 47 -0.56 11.48 -10.69
N GLY A 48 -1.64 10.93 -11.23
CA GLY A 48 -1.64 9.96 -12.32
C GLY A 48 -1.57 8.50 -11.89
N MET A 49 -1.42 8.20 -10.59
CA MET A 49 -1.46 6.81 -10.10
C MET A 49 -2.85 6.22 -10.22
N SER A 50 -2.91 4.94 -10.59
CA SER A 50 -4.14 4.15 -10.60
C SER A 50 -4.52 3.74 -9.18
N VAL A 51 -5.82 3.74 -8.90
CA VAL A 51 -6.41 3.42 -7.61
C VAL A 51 -7.57 2.45 -7.82
N ASP A 52 -7.59 1.37 -7.07
CA ASP A 52 -8.75 0.48 -7.01
C ASP A 52 -9.77 1.08 -6.03
N VAL A 53 -10.96 1.38 -6.53
CA VAL A 53 -12.06 1.94 -5.75
C VAL A 53 -13.16 0.90 -5.65
N THR A 54 -13.64 0.63 -4.43
CA THR A 54 -14.73 -0.31 -4.18
C THR A 54 -15.90 0.40 -3.53
N GLN A 55 -17.08 0.27 -4.12
CA GLN A 55 -18.34 0.78 -3.60
C GLN A 55 -19.43 -0.30 -3.74
N ASN A 56 -20.08 -0.67 -2.63
CA ASN A 56 -21.15 -1.67 -2.62
C ASN A 56 -20.77 -2.98 -3.37
N GLU A 57 -19.57 -3.52 -3.07
CA GLU A 57 -19.01 -4.74 -3.70
C GLU A 57 -18.60 -4.58 -5.19
N ASN A 58 -18.92 -3.46 -5.83
CA ASN A 58 -18.45 -3.16 -7.18
C ASN A 58 -17.05 -2.53 -7.13
N GLN A 59 -16.21 -2.95 -8.07
CA GLN A 59 -14.85 -2.44 -8.21
C GLN A 59 -14.75 -1.52 -9.43
N PHE A 60 -14.07 -0.39 -9.24
CA PHE A 60 -13.86 0.61 -10.27
C PHE A 60 -12.38 1.00 -10.29
N MET A 61 -11.89 1.37 -11.47
CA MET A 61 -10.55 1.94 -11.62
C MET A 61 -10.64 3.47 -11.51
N GLY A 62 -9.93 4.02 -10.52
CA GLY A 62 -9.76 5.46 -10.37
C GLY A 62 -8.37 5.93 -10.74
N THR A 63 -8.20 7.23 -10.87
CA THR A 63 -6.90 7.88 -11.10
C THR A 63 -6.74 9.04 -10.14
N VAL A 64 -5.57 9.16 -9.50
CA VAL A 64 -5.22 10.31 -8.65
C VAL A 64 -5.09 11.55 -9.52
N THR A 65 -5.98 12.53 -9.33
CA THR A 65 -5.98 13.79 -10.09
C THR A 65 -5.32 14.93 -9.34
N SER A 66 -5.34 14.90 -8.00
CA SER A 66 -4.73 15.93 -7.19
C SER A 66 -4.23 15.38 -5.86
N VAL A 67 -3.07 15.86 -5.42
CA VAL A 67 -2.48 15.57 -4.11
C VAL A 67 -2.21 16.92 -3.44
N SER A 68 -2.82 17.17 -2.28
CA SER A 68 -2.57 18.39 -1.50
C SER A 68 -1.21 18.29 -0.81
N LEU A 69 -0.42 19.33 -0.88
CA LEU A 69 0.84 19.48 -0.11
C LEU A 69 0.61 20.12 1.27
N THR A 70 -0.64 20.50 1.55
CA THR A 70 -1.02 21.08 2.85
C THR A 70 -1.86 20.07 3.62
N SER A 71 -1.39 19.72 4.80
CA SER A 71 -2.13 18.82 5.68
C SER A 71 -3.33 19.50 6.33
N LYS A 72 -4.35 18.69 6.62
CA LYS A 72 -5.45 19.05 7.52
C LYS A 72 -5.29 18.23 8.78
N ALA A 73 -5.44 18.87 9.94
CA ALA A 73 -5.46 18.16 11.22
C ALA A 73 -6.91 17.82 11.58
N GLU A 74 -7.23 16.54 11.63
CA GLU A 74 -8.49 16.03 12.16
C GLU A 74 -8.19 15.09 13.34
N ASN A 75 -8.81 15.34 14.49
CA ASN A 75 -8.64 14.51 15.70
C ASN A 75 -7.17 14.25 16.09
N GLY A 76 -6.28 15.22 15.86
CA GLY A 76 -4.86 15.11 16.19
C GLY A 76 -4.01 14.29 15.20
N VAL A 77 -4.59 13.87 14.09
CA VAL A 77 -3.89 13.18 13.00
C VAL A 77 -3.75 14.14 11.82
N ALA A 78 -2.52 14.32 11.32
CA ALA A 78 -2.27 15.08 10.11
C ALA A 78 -2.59 14.21 8.89
N THR A 79 -3.54 14.65 8.07
CA THR A 79 -3.91 14.00 6.81
C THR A 79 -3.78 14.96 5.64
N PHE A 80 -3.49 14.41 4.48
CA PHE A 80 -3.35 15.15 3.22
C PHE A 80 -4.51 14.80 2.30
N PRO A 81 -5.31 15.79 1.87
CA PRO A 81 -6.37 15.57 0.90
C PRO A 81 -5.82 15.10 -0.45
N VAL A 82 -6.42 14.05 -0.97
CA VAL A 82 -6.14 13.47 -2.31
C VAL A 82 -7.46 13.35 -3.04
N VAL A 83 -7.52 13.80 -4.29
CA VAL A 83 -8.69 13.66 -5.15
C VAL A 83 -8.45 12.56 -6.16
N ILE A 84 -9.36 11.61 -6.20
CA ILE A 84 -9.36 10.48 -7.13
C ILE A 84 -10.54 10.65 -8.07
N SER A 85 -10.31 10.57 -9.37
CA SER A 85 -11.35 10.60 -10.41
C SER A 85 -11.69 9.18 -10.84
N VAL A 86 -12.98 8.86 -10.91
CA VAL A 86 -13.52 7.58 -11.38
C VAL A 86 -14.41 7.85 -12.57
N ASP A 87 -14.22 7.12 -13.67
CA ASP A 87 -15.14 7.13 -14.81
C ASP A 87 -16.46 6.47 -14.41
N ASN A 88 -17.55 7.18 -14.61
CA ASN A 88 -18.89 6.74 -14.30
C ASN A 88 -19.82 6.87 -15.52
N SER A 89 -19.28 6.64 -16.71
CA SER A 89 -20.04 6.73 -17.96
C SER A 89 -21.21 5.74 -18.02
N ASP A 90 -21.12 4.65 -17.27
CA ASP A 90 -22.17 3.64 -17.13
C ASP A 90 -23.20 3.95 -16.03
N GLY A 91 -22.95 4.98 -15.21
CA GLY A 91 -23.85 5.42 -14.14
C GLY A 91 -23.92 4.50 -12.93
N THR A 92 -22.93 3.61 -12.75
CA THR A 92 -22.95 2.60 -11.68
C THR A 92 -22.39 3.11 -10.35
N VAL A 93 -21.54 4.15 -10.37
CA VAL A 93 -20.99 4.79 -9.15
C VAL A 93 -21.99 5.78 -8.59
N LEU A 94 -22.36 5.61 -7.32
CA LEU A 94 -23.33 6.46 -6.64
C LEU A 94 -22.62 7.66 -5.99
N ALA A 95 -22.96 8.86 -6.47
CA ALA A 95 -22.49 10.11 -5.86
C ALA A 95 -23.04 10.29 -4.43
N GLY A 96 -22.20 10.82 -3.53
CA GLY A 96 -22.58 11.09 -2.14
C GLY A 96 -22.53 9.86 -1.21
N SER A 97 -22.09 8.72 -1.71
CA SER A 97 -21.90 7.50 -0.92
C SER A 97 -20.43 7.29 -0.54
N TYR A 98 -20.22 6.50 0.52
CA TYR A 98 -18.87 6.08 0.92
C TYR A 98 -18.31 5.06 -0.07
N ALA A 99 -17.01 5.16 -0.32
CA ALA A 99 -16.24 4.18 -1.08
C ALA A 99 -14.95 3.85 -0.34
N GLN A 100 -14.45 2.65 -0.52
CA GLN A 100 -13.12 2.24 -0.10
C GLN A 100 -12.16 2.40 -1.28
N TYR A 101 -10.91 2.75 -0.99
CA TYR A 101 -9.89 2.83 -2.01
C TYR A 101 -8.63 2.09 -1.57
N SER A 102 -7.96 1.49 -2.53
CA SER A 102 -6.67 0.83 -2.37
C SER A 102 -5.76 1.25 -3.51
N LEU A 103 -4.51 1.52 -3.19
CA LEU A 103 -3.51 1.84 -4.20
C LEU A 103 -2.21 1.09 -3.90
N VAL A 104 -1.52 0.74 -4.96
CA VAL A 104 -0.18 0.15 -4.87
C VAL A 104 0.83 1.29 -4.80
N ALA A 105 1.33 1.56 -3.59
CA ALA A 105 2.27 2.65 -3.35
C ALA A 105 3.67 2.36 -3.90
N SER A 106 4.04 1.07 -3.94
CA SER A 106 5.34 0.62 -4.41
C SER A 106 5.21 -0.80 -4.97
N GLN A 107 5.84 -1.06 -6.10
CA GLN A 107 5.83 -2.36 -6.77
C GLN A 107 7.23 -2.66 -7.30
N SER A 108 7.69 -3.91 -7.08
CA SER A 108 8.87 -4.47 -7.73
C SER A 108 8.45 -5.70 -8.53
N ASN A 109 8.78 -5.71 -9.83
CA ASN A 109 8.47 -6.82 -10.72
C ASN A 109 9.74 -7.64 -10.94
N ASP A 110 9.55 -8.96 -11.15
CA ASP A 110 10.65 -9.90 -11.42
C ASP A 110 11.77 -9.85 -10.39
N CYS A 111 11.41 -9.64 -9.13
CA CYS A 111 12.34 -9.58 -8.00
C CYS A 111 12.43 -10.92 -7.28
N MET A 112 13.59 -11.19 -6.69
CA MET A 112 13.75 -12.28 -5.75
C MET A 112 13.14 -11.89 -4.40
N VAL A 113 12.35 -12.77 -3.82
CA VAL A 113 11.72 -12.56 -2.53
C VAL A 113 12.02 -13.69 -1.56
N LEU A 114 12.15 -13.36 -0.29
CA LEU A 114 12.22 -14.33 0.81
C LEU A 114 11.12 -14.03 1.83
N PRO A 115 10.64 -15.05 2.54
CA PRO A 115 9.80 -14.82 3.72
C PRO A 115 10.52 -13.93 4.71
N ILE A 116 9.83 -12.96 5.29
CA ILE A 116 10.42 -11.99 6.25
C ILE A 116 11.11 -12.69 7.43
N GLN A 117 10.66 -13.90 7.77
CA GLN A 117 11.22 -14.73 8.85
C GLN A 117 12.60 -15.32 8.51
N ALA A 118 12.97 -15.42 7.24
CA ALA A 118 14.28 -15.88 6.80
C ALA A 118 15.36 -14.79 6.91
N VAL A 119 14.95 -13.53 6.89
CA VAL A 119 15.86 -12.39 7.00
C VAL A 119 16.03 -12.03 8.48
N LYS A 120 17.28 -11.97 8.93
CA LYS A 120 17.64 -11.71 10.32
C LYS A 120 18.53 -10.48 10.42
N SER A 121 18.45 -9.82 11.55
CA SER A 121 19.36 -8.74 11.92
C SER A 121 20.33 -9.30 12.96
N VAL A 122 21.61 -9.20 12.69
CA VAL A 122 22.67 -9.76 13.56
C VAL A 122 23.70 -8.69 13.91
N GLU A 123 24.27 -8.81 15.09
CA GLU A 123 25.40 -7.98 15.50
C GLU A 123 26.70 -8.60 15.01
N THR A 124 27.55 -7.75 14.43
CA THR A 124 28.88 -8.10 13.94
C THR A 124 29.89 -7.10 14.49
N ALA A 125 31.17 -7.37 14.35
CA ALA A 125 32.22 -6.44 14.75
C ALA A 125 32.14 -5.05 14.05
N GLU A 126 31.43 -4.97 12.92
CA GLU A 126 31.23 -3.74 12.14
C GLU A 126 29.87 -3.07 12.42
N GLY A 127 29.05 -3.64 13.30
CA GLY A 127 27.71 -3.18 13.65
C GLY A 127 26.59 -4.14 13.22
N THR A 128 25.35 -3.67 13.32
CA THR A 128 24.17 -4.46 12.95
C THR A 128 24.09 -4.65 11.45
N GLN A 129 24.00 -5.90 11.00
CA GLN A 129 23.84 -6.24 9.59
C GLN A 129 22.60 -7.09 9.33
N THR A 130 22.01 -6.92 8.16
CA THR A 130 20.89 -7.75 7.69
C THR A 130 21.45 -8.94 6.93
N VAL A 131 21.11 -10.15 7.37
CA VAL A 131 21.63 -11.40 6.82
C VAL A 131 20.54 -12.42 6.55
N VAL A 132 20.86 -13.39 5.72
CA VAL A 132 20.16 -14.68 5.65
C VAL A 132 21.15 -15.79 5.99
N PHE A 133 20.65 -16.89 6.56
CA PHE A 133 21.49 -18.05 6.85
C PHE A 133 21.35 -19.05 5.71
N VAL A 134 22.41 -19.18 4.93
CA VAL A 134 22.48 -20.03 3.74
C VAL A 134 23.02 -21.41 4.12
N HIS A 135 22.33 -22.47 3.68
CA HIS A 135 22.82 -23.85 3.81
C HIS A 135 23.89 -24.14 2.74
N ALA A 136 25.10 -24.48 3.19
CA ALA A 136 26.18 -24.87 2.28
C ALA A 136 27.20 -25.77 2.99
N ASP A 137 27.72 -26.76 2.26
CA ASP A 137 28.77 -27.67 2.76
C ASP A 137 30.13 -26.96 3.00
N THR A 138 30.36 -25.89 2.26
CA THR A 138 31.55 -25.03 2.43
C THR A 138 31.10 -23.58 2.64
N ARG A 139 31.90 -22.85 3.43
CA ARG A 139 31.61 -21.43 3.70
C ARG A 139 31.59 -20.62 2.40
N PRO A 140 30.50 -19.92 2.07
CA PRO A 140 30.46 -18.98 0.95
C PRO A 140 31.47 -17.85 1.10
N ASP A 141 32.01 -17.32 0.00
CA ASP A 141 33.04 -16.26 0.02
C ASP A 141 32.51 -14.95 0.62
N ASN A 142 31.21 -14.70 0.50
CA ASN A 142 30.52 -13.52 1.05
C ASN A 142 29.94 -13.74 2.46
N ALA A 143 30.21 -14.88 3.10
CA ALA A 143 29.72 -15.15 4.45
C ALA A 143 30.51 -14.35 5.50
N ILE A 144 29.80 -13.82 6.48
CA ILE A 144 30.35 -13.06 7.59
C ILE A 144 30.32 -13.84 8.91
N ASP A 145 31.14 -13.43 9.86
CA ASP A 145 31.10 -13.98 11.20
C ASP A 145 30.09 -13.21 12.06
N VAL A 146 29.29 -13.96 12.81
CA VAL A 146 28.26 -13.44 13.71
C VAL A 146 28.65 -13.74 15.13
N GLU A 147 28.60 -12.74 16.02
CA GLU A 147 28.95 -12.92 17.42
C GLU A 147 28.03 -13.91 18.14
N VAL A 148 26.73 -13.75 17.90
CA VAL A 148 25.68 -14.62 18.48
C VAL A 148 24.68 -14.98 17.37
N PRO A 149 24.67 -16.25 16.88
CA PRO A 149 23.66 -16.68 15.95
C PRO A 149 22.25 -16.56 16.55
N PRO A 150 21.23 -16.17 15.76
CA PRO A 150 19.84 -16.15 16.20
C PRO A 150 19.36 -17.54 16.64
N GLU A 151 18.46 -17.57 17.61
CA GLU A 151 17.87 -18.81 18.12
C GLU A 151 17.23 -19.63 16.98
N GLY A 152 17.51 -20.93 16.99
CA GLY A 152 16.97 -21.89 16.03
C GLY A 152 17.82 -22.11 14.79
N VAL A 153 18.83 -21.29 14.51
CA VAL A 153 19.78 -21.54 13.41
C VAL A 153 20.69 -22.70 13.82
N PRO A 154 20.83 -23.76 13.00
CA PRO A 154 21.73 -24.86 13.29
C PRO A 154 23.20 -24.40 13.35
N GLU A 155 23.96 -24.97 14.30
CA GLU A 155 25.36 -24.61 14.51
C GLU A 155 26.31 -24.98 13.36
N THR A 156 25.89 -25.89 12.49
CA THR A 156 26.72 -26.40 11.39
C THR A 156 25.95 -26.38 10.06
N GLY A 157 26.68 -26.14 8.97
CA GLY A 157 26.13 -26.13 7.62
C GLY A 157 25.34 -24.89 7.23
N TYR A 158 25.26 -23.88 8.12
CA TYR A 158 24.60 -22.61 7.86
C TYR A 158 25.54 -21.43 8.07
N TRP A 159 25.56 -20.54 7.10
CA TRP A 159 26.48 -19.41 7.05
C TRP A 159 25.68 -18.10 6.91
N ALA A 160 26.03 -17.12 7.73
CA ALA A 160 25.42 -15.79 7.65
C ALA A 160 25.93 -15.06 6.40
N VAL A 161 25.04 -14.75 5.47
CA VAL A 161 25.34 -14.03 4.24
C VAL A 161 24.62 -12.69 4.29
N PRO A 162 25.33 -11.55 4.20
CA PRO A 162 24.74 -10.23 4.15
C PRO A 162 23.86 -10.09 2.91
N VAL A 163 22.69 -9.48 3.08
CA VAL A 163 21.77 -9.22 1.99
C VAL A 163 21.33 -7.75 1.96
N THR A 164 21.16 -7.25 0.74
CA THR A 164 20.52 -5.95 0.53
C THR A 164 19.05 -6.19 0.26
N THR A 165 18.19 -5.61 1.12
CA THR A 165 16.74 -5.73 1.00
C THR A 165 16.14 -4.57 0.21
N GLY A 166 15.00 -4.79 -0.39
CA GLY A 166 14.20 -3.78 -1.07
C GLY A 166 12.87 -3.53 -0.36
N ILE A 167 11.79 -3.48 -1.13
CA ILE A 167 10.44 -3.34 -0.57
C ILE A 167 10.03 -4.62 0.17
N ASN A 168 9.17 -4.45 1.16
CA ASN A 168 8.60 -5.58 1.88
C ASN A 168 7.09 -5.42 2.05
N ASP A 169 6.43 -6.54 2.23
CA ASP A 169 5.06 -6.64 2.70
C ASP A 169 5.03 -7.32 4.08
N ALA A 170 3.85 -7.69 4.57
CA ALA A 170 3.72 -8.35 5.87
C ALA A 170 4.31 -9.78 5.91
N GLN A 171 4.62 -10.39 4.78
CA GLN A 171 5.02 -11.78 4.65
C GLN A 171 6.39 -11.95 3.99
N ASN A 172 6.71 -11.12 3.00
CA ASN A 172 7.88 -11.25 2.15
C ASN A 172 8.70 -9.97 2.12
N VAL A 173 9.98 -10.12 1.82
CA VAL A 173 10.92 -9.03 1.60
C VAL A 173 11.68 -9.27 0.29
N GLU A 174 11.78 -8.23 -0.52
CA GLU A 174 12.61 -8.24 -1.72
C GLU A 174 14.08 -8.32 -1.35
N ILE A 175 14.81 -9.21 -2.03
CA ILE A 175 16.27 -9.32 -1.93
C ILE A 175 16.88 -8.78 -3.22
N LYS A 176 17.67 -7.73 -3.10
CA LYS A 176 18.33 -7.08 -4.24
C LYS A 176 19.70 -7.66 -4.51
N ASP A 177 20.39 -8.11 -3.46
CA ASP A 177 21.75 -8.61 -3.54
C ASP A 177 22.10 -9.49 -2.33
N GLY A 178 23.12 -10.33 -2.47
CA GLY A 178 23.69 -11.18 -1.42
C GLY A 178 23.50 -12.67 -1.62
N VAL A 179 22.40 -13.12 -2.23
CA VAL A 179 22.12 -14.53 -2.55
C VAL A 179 21.56 -14.66 -3.95
N GLU A 180 21.66 -15.87 -4.52
CA GLU A 180 21.15 -16.20 -5.85
C GLU A 180 19.88 -17.03 -5.79
N VAL A 181 19.12 -17.05 -6.90
CA VAL A 181 17.92 -17.87 -7.02
C VAL A 181 18.30 -19.36 -6.96
N GLY A 182 17.61 -20.09 -6.08
CA GLY A 182 17.90 -21.53 -5.85
C GLY A 182 18.78 -21.78 -4.63
N THR A 183 19.30 -20.73 -3.97
CA THR A 183 20.03 -20.86 -2.70
C THR A 183 19.08 -21.33 -1.59
N GLU A 184 19.46 -22.38 -0.87
CA GLU A 184 18.72 -22.87 0.29
C GLU A 184 18.99 -21.96 1.50
N VAL A 185 17.93 -21.42 2.08
CA VAL A 185 18.02 -20.51 3.22
C VAL A 185 17.25 -21.03 4.44
N PHE A 186 17.75 -20.74 5.63
CA PHE A 186 17.09 -21.07 6.87
C PHE A 186 15.85 -20.21 7.09
N GLN A 187 14.74 -20.84 7.39
CA GLN A 187 13.51 -20.19 7.82
C GLN A 187 13.03 -20.77 9.14
N GLN A 188 12.84 -19.92 10.14
CA GLN A 188 12.23 -20.35 11.39
C GLN A 188 10.71 -20.42 11.24
N VAL A 189 10.15 -21.63 11.33
CA VAL A 189 8.69 -21.83 11.32
C VAL A 189 8.19 -21.79 12.75
N MET A 190 7.42 -20.76 13.11
CA MET A 190 6.70 -20.73 14.38
C MET A 190 5.44 -21.57 14.21
N TYR A 191 5.40 -22.74 14.84
CA TYR A 191 4.14 -23.47 15.01
C TYR A 191 3.34 -22.76 16.11
N SER A 192 2.26 -22.08 15.73
CA SER A 192 1.24 -21.65 16.67
C SER A 192 0.54 -22.89 17.20
N ASN A 193 0.87 -23.33 18.42
CA ASN A 193 0.09 -24.33 19.11
C ASN A 193 -1.27 -23.68 19.43
N MET A 194 -2.28 -23.96 18.61
CA MET A 194 -3.68 -23.76 19.00
C MET A 194 -4.03 -24.83 20.05
N TYR A 195 -4.12 -24.40 21.28
CA TYR A 195 -4.86 -25.11 22.33
C TYR A 195 -6.25 -24.52 22.43
#